data_bd739c60ce3d0ab73580a6ff1465e25d
#
_entry.id   bd739c60ce3d0ab73580a6ff1465e25d
#
_cell.length_a   1.000
_cell.length_b   1.000
_cell.length_c   1.000
_cell.angle_alpha   90.00
_cell.angle_beta   90.00
_cell.angle_gamma   90.00
#
_symmetry.space_group_name_H-M   'P 1'
#
loop_
_entity.id
_entity.type
_entity.pdbx_description
1 polymer ?
#
loop_
_entity_poly.entity_id
_entity_poly.type
_entity_poly.pdbx_seq_one_letter_code
_entity_poly.pdbx_strand_id
1 'polypeptide(L)'
;FFKTDEEPVSREERTIAKVINFSILYGKTPFGLSKELKIPMGDAKLYINKYFEEYPRVRRFLNNVLEEAKLNGFVETLYGTRRYISGINSSNKNIEAQADRMAVNTVVQGTAANIIKLVMIKIYEEIKDKKDIDMILQVHDELIFEVKNESVEKYLKEIDEIMEKTLEFKHVRLVANGNVGKNWGELK
;
A
#
# COMPACT_ATOMS: atom_id res chain seq x y z
N PHE A 1 -10.77 15.77 7.43
CA PHE A 1 -11.93 16.18 6.61
C PHE A 1 -12.80 17.26 7.29
N PHE A 2 -12.71 17.44 8.60
CA PHE A 2 -13.61 18.32 9.36
C PHE A 2 -12.88 19.26 10.31
N LYS A 3 -11.54 19.26 10.28
CA LYS A 3 -10.69 20.14 11.09
C LYS A 3 -9.89 21.09 10.22
N THR A 4 -9.53 22.23 10.79
CA THR A 4 -8.56 23.15 10.18
C THR A 4 -7.14 22.64 10.39
N ASP A 5 -6.17 23.10 9.60
CA ASP A 5 -4.77 22.69 9.69
C ASP A 5 -4.12 23.01 11.07
N GLU A 6 -4.73 23.89 11.85
CA GLU A 6 -4.25 24.30 13.17
C GLU A 6 -4.73 23.39 14.32
N GLU A 7 -5.71 22.51 14.07
CA GLU A 7 -6.26 21.64 15.12
C GLU A 7 -5.48 20.31 15.21
N PRO A 8 -5.01 19.92 16.41
CA PRO A 8 -4.31 18.66 16.59
C PRO A 8 -5.23 17.47 16.29
N VAL A 9 -4.70 16.51 15.53
CA VAL A 9 -5.41 15.26 15.16
C VAL A 9 -5.19 14.21 16.24
N SER A 10 -6.28 13.71 16.84
CA SER A 10 -6.22 12.63 17.82
C SER A 10 -5.82 11.31 17.19
N ARG A 11 -5.38 10.34 18.02
CA ARG A 11 -5.05 8.99 17.56
C ARG A 11 -6.26 8.27 16.95
N GLU A 12 -7.45 8.50 17.50
CA GLU A 12 -8.71 7.92 17.00
C GLU A 12 -9.07 8.50 15.64
N GLU A 13 -9.02 9.81 15.47
CA GLU A 13 -9.27 10.47 14.19
C GLU A 13 -8.31 10.03 13.11
N ARG A 14 -7.02 9.86 13.45
CA ARG A 14 -6.03 9.30 12.53
C ARG A 14 -6.37 7.87 12.12
N THR A 15 -6.86 7.06 13.06
CA THR A 15 -7.29 5.68 12.77
C THR A 15 -8.50 5.67 11.85
N ILE A 16 -9.51 6.50 12.11
CA ILE A 16 -10.69 6.65 11.25
C ILE A 16 -10.29 7.12 9.85
N ALA A 17 -9.40 8.11 9.75
CA ALA A 17 -8.91 8.60 8.46
C ALA A 17 -8.20 7.50 7.65
N LYS A 18 -7.38 6.66 8.30
CA LYS A 18 -6.76 5.48 7.66
C LYS A 18 -7.82 4.50 7.14
N VAL A 19 -8.81 4.16 7.97
CA VAL A 19 -9.91 3.25 7.59
C VAL A 19 -10.67 3.81 6.38
N ILE A 20 -11.02 5.09 6.38
CA ILE A 20 -11.71 5.75 5.25
C ILE A 20 -10.84 5.67 4.00
N ASN A 21 -9.58 6.09 4.06
CA ASN A 21 -8.67 6.11 2.93
C ASN A 21 -8.50 4.72 2.30
N PHE A 22 -8.18 3.71 3.09
CA PHE A 22 -8.03 2.34 2.60
C PHE A 22 -9.35 1.76 2.09
N SER A 23 -10.45 2.00 2.79
CA SER A 23 -11.77 1.52 2.37
C SER A 23 -12.16 2.04 0.98
N ILE A 24 -11.92 3.31 0.72
CA ILE A 24 -12.22 3.95 -0.56
C ILE A 24 -11.32 3.41 -1.67
N LEU A 25 -10.02 3.33 -1.42
CA LEU A 25 -9.04 2.79 -2.39
C LEU A 25 -9.38 1.34 -2.77
N TYR A 26 -9.85 0.53 -1.81
CA TYR A 26 -10.21 -0.86 -2.07
C TYR A 26 -11.68 -1.05 -2.48
N GLY A 27 -12.36 0.02 -2.88
CA GLY A 27 -13.70 -0.02 -3.46
C GLY A 27 -14.81 -0.46 -2.48
N LYS A 28 -14.62 -0.17 -1.18
CA LYS A 28 -15.66 -0.45 -0.19
C LYS A 28 -16.88 0.44 -0.41
N THR A 29 -18.06 -0.15 -0.35
CA THR A 29 -19.34 0.57 -0.49
C THR A 29 -19.66 1.41 0.75
N PRO A 30 -20.54 2.42 0.66
CA PRO A 30 -21.02 3.17 1.84
C PRO A 30 -21.57 2.25 2.94
N PHE A 31 -22.25 1.15 2.56
CA PHE A 31 -22.73 0.16 3.52
C PHE A 31 -21.57 -0.56 4.24
N GLY A 32 -20.53 -0.96 3.51
CA GLY A 32 -19.34 -1.57 4.11
C GLY A 32 -18.60 -0.64 5.07
N LEU A 33 -18.45 0.63 4.66
CA LEU A 33 -17.81 1.65 5.49
C LEU A 33 -18.62 1.98 6.75
N SER A 34 -19.96 2.09 6.61
CA SER A 34 -20.89 2.31 7.72
C SER A 34 -20.77 1.24 8.80
N LYS A 35 -20.71 -0.04 8.38
CA LYS A 35 -20.54 -1.17 9.32
C LYS A 35 -19.19 -1.16 10.03
N GLU A 36 -18.13 -0.85 9.31
CA GLU A 36 -16.77 -0.84 9.86
C GLU A 36 -16.54 0.27 10.87
N LEU A 37 -16.99 1.47 10.53
CA LEU A 37 -16.88 2.64 11.43
C LEU A 37 -18.00 2.72 12.46
N LYS A 38 -19.03 1.85 12.37
CA LYS A 38 -20.23 1.88 13.22
C LYS A 38 -20.95 3.23 13.19
N ILE A 39 -21.04 3.84 12.01
CA ILE A 39 -21.70 5.12 11.75
C ILE A 39 -22.94 4.94 10.87
N PRO A 40 -23.87 5.91 10.85
CA PRO A 40 -24.99 5.93 9.95
C PRO A 40 -24.54 5.84 8.47
N MET A 41 -25.34 5.17 7.62
CA MET A 41 -25.02 5.02 6.21
C MET A 41 -24.96 6.37 5.46
N GLY A 42 -25.75 7.36 5.91
CA GLY A 42 -25.69 8.72 5.38
C GLY A 42 -24.32 9.37 5.59
N ASP A 43 -23.74 9.21 6.77
CA ASP A 43 -22.43 9.76 7.12
C ASP A 43 -21.30 9.04 6.33
N ALA A 44 -21.40 7.72 6.19
CA ALA A 44 -20.45 6.98 5.35
C ALA A 44 -20.47 7.45 3.91
N LYS A 45 -21.64 7.73 3.34
CA LYS A 45 -21.80 8.29 1.99
C LYS A 45 -21.23 9.70 1.92
N LEU A 46 -21.47 10.53 2.92
CA LEU A 46 -20.90 11.88 3.01
C LEU A 46 -19.37 11.86 3.05
N TYR A 47 -18.77 10.96 3.83
CA TYR A 47 -17.31 10.79 3.90
C TYR A 47 -16.71 10.39 2.56
N ILE A 48 -17.31 9.43 1.86
CA ILE A 48 -16.86 9.02 0.53
C ILE A 48 -16.94 10.19 -0.48
N ASN A 49 -18.05 10.94 -0.46
CA ASN A 49 -18.22 12.07 -1.37
C ASN A 49 -17.17 13.16 -1.10
N LYS A 50 -17.02 13.58 0.17
CA LYS A 50 -16.00 14.57 0.55
C LYS A 50 -14.58 14.12 0.24
N TYR A 51 -14.27 12.83 0.41
CA TYR A 51 -12.97 12.30 0.02
C TYR A 51 -12.69 12.53 -1.46
N PHE A 52 -13.64 12.26 -2.33
CA PHE A 52 -13.46 12.42 -3.75
C PHE A 52 -13.57 13.88 -4.24
N GLU A 53 -14.22 14.75 -3.49
CA GLU A 53 -14.17 16.19 -3.72
C GLU A 53 -12.78 16.75 -3.40
N GLU A 54 -12.18 16.31 -2.29
CA GLU A 54 -10.84 16.73 -1.87
C GLU A 54 -9.74 16.09 -2.74
N TYR A 55 -9.94 14.82 -3.14
CA TYR A 55 -8.98 14.06 -3.94
C TYR A 55 -9.53 13.64 -5.31
N PRO A 56 -9.84 14.57 -6.22
CA PRO A 56 -10.47 14.25 -7.51
C PRO A 56 -9.55 13.42 -8.42
N ARG A 57 -8.22 13.51 -8.23
CA ARG A 57 -7.25 12.69 -8.97
C ARG A 57 -7.32 11.21 -8.58
N VAL A 58 -7.65 10.89 -7.33
CA VAL A 58 -7.85 9.51 -6.89
C VAL A 58 -9.08 8.92 -7.60
N ARG A 59 -10.19 9.65 -7.66
CA ARG A 59 -11.38 9.20 -8.42
C ARG A 59 -11.04 8.92 -9.89
N ARG A 60 -10.33 9.83 -10.52
CA ARG A 60 -9.89 9.65 -11.92
C ARG A 60 -9.03 8.41 -12.10
N PHE A 61 -8.06 8.20 -11.21
CA PHE A 61 -7.21 7.02 -11.24
C PHE A 61 -8.03 5.73 -11.14
N LEU A 62 -8.96 5.64 -10.19
CA LEU A 62 -9.81 4.47 -10.03
C LEU A 62 -10.65 4.20 -11.29
N ASN A 63 -11.26 5.24 -11.86
CA ASN A 63 -12.04 5.10 -13.10
C ASN A 63 -11.18 4.61 -14.27
N ASN A 64 -10.00 5.20 -14.47
CA ASN A 64 -9.09 4.80 -15.55
C ASN A 64 -8.68 3.32 -15.41
N VAL A 65 -8.34 2.87 -14.20
CA VAL A 65 -7.98 1.46 -13.97
C VAL A 65 -9.15 0.53 -14.36
N LEU A 66 -10.37 0.90 -14.01
CA LEU A 66 -11.54 0.08 -14.35
C LEU A 66 -11.87 0.10 -15.85
N GLU A 67 -11.74 1.25 -16.50
CA GLU A 67 -11.91 1.39 -17.96
C GLU A 67 -10.88 0.55 -18.71
N GLU A 68 -9.61 0.65 -18.34
CA GLU A 68 -8.54 -0.17 -18.93
C GLU A 68 -8.75 -1.66 -18.69
N ALA A 69 -9.16 -2.05 -17.47
CA ALA A 69 -9.45 -3.43 -17.15
C ALA A 69 -10.59 -3.99 -18.02
N LYS A 70 -11.66 -3.20 -18.23
CA LYS A 70 -12.81 -3.60 -19.07
C LYS A 70 -12.45 -3.69 -20.56
N LEU A 71 -11.58 -2.81 -21.01
CA LEU A 71 -11.12 -2.79 -22.41
C LEU A 71 -10.17 -3.95 -22.72
N ASN A 72 -9.19 -4.19 -21.84
CA ASN A 72 -8.08 -5.11 -22.11
C ASN A 72 -8.28 -6.51 -21.50
N GLY A 73 -9.19 -6.66 -20.52
CA GLY A 73 -9.36 -7.89 -19.74
C GLY A 73 -8.27 -8.13 -18.68
N PHE A 74 -7.33 -7.19 -18.51
CA PHE A 74 -6.27 -7.23 -17.52
C PHE A 74 -5.94 -5.84 -17.02
N VAL A 75 -5.18 -5.78 -15.92
CA VAL A 75 -4.53 -4.57 -15.41
C VAL A 75 -3.03 -4.77 -15.29
N GLU A 76 -2.30 -3.67 -15.28
CA GLU A 76 -0.86 -3.66 -15.08
C GLU A 76 -0.47 -2.85 -13.85
N THR A 77 0.55 -3.34 -13.14
CA THR A 77 1.21 -2.54 -12.09
C THR A 77 2.04 -1.43 -12.72
N LEU A 78 2.54 -0.50 -11.92
CA LEU A 78 3.46 0.57 -12.37
C LEU A 78 4.71 0.02 -13.10
N TYR A 79 5.07 -1.24 -12.83
CA TYR A 79 6.25 -1.91 -13.41
C TYR A 79 5.88 -2.95 -14.48
N GLY A 80 4.65 -2.89 -15.03
CA GLY A 80 4.22 -3.71 -16.15
C GLY A 80 3.86 -5.16 -15.80
N THR A 81 3.76 -5.51 -14.51
CA THR A 81 3.27 -6.85 -14.13
C THR A 81 1.79 -6.94 -14.40
N ARG A 82 1.38 -7.87 -15.28
CA ARG A 82 -0.01 -8.06 -15.71
C ARG A 82 -0.75 -9.03 -14.82
N ARG A 83 -2.04 -8.72 -14.61
CA ARG A 83 -3.02 -9.65 -14.07
C ARG A 83 -4.31 -9.61 -14.86
N TYR A 84 -4.73 -10.75 -15.40
CA TYR A 84 -6.02 -10.91 -16.03
C TYR A 84 -7.14 -10.92 -14.99
N ILE A 85 -8.22 -10.17 -15.27
CA ILE A 85 -9.32 -9.97 -14.33
C ILE A 85 -10.56 -10.70 -14.86
N SER A 86 -10.75 -11.94 -14.41
CA SER A 86 -11.93 -12.69 -14.73
C SER A 86 -13.19 -12.02 -14.18
N GLY A 87 -14.25 -11.94 -14.99
CA GLY A 87 -15.53 -11.39 -14.60
C GLY A 87 -15.64 -9.87 -14.68
N ILE A 88 -14.63 -9.15 -15.18
CA ILE A 88 -14.63 -7.68 -15.28
C ILE A 88 -15.78 -7.15 -16.18
N ASN A 89 -16.20 -7.92 -17.17
CA ASN A 89 -17.32 -7.61 -18.06
C ASN A 89 -18.53 -8.51 -17.80
N SER A 90 -18.69 -9.05 -16.58
CA SER A 90 -19.81 -9.91 -16.22
C SER A 90 -21.13 -9.12 -16.18
N SER A 91 -22.21 -9.73 -16.69
CA SER A 91 -23.57 -9.21 -16.51
C SER A 91 -24.08 -9.33 -15.07
N ASN A 92 -23.47 -10.21 -14.27
CA ASN A 92 -23.77 -10.33 -12.84
C ASN A 92 -23.04 -9.24 -12.06
N LYS A 93 -23.80 -8.32 -11.47
CA LYS A 93 -23.28 -7.15 -10.75
C LYS A 93 -22.40 -7.48 -9.54
N ASN A 94 -22.60 -8.62 -8.90
CA ASN A 94 -21.76 -9.06 -7.78
C ASN A 94 -20.39 -9.53 -8.28
N ILE A 95 -20.34 -10.24 -9.39
CA ILE A 95 -19.10 -10.70 -10.02
C ILE A 95 -18.33 -9.49 -10.56
N GLU A 96 -19.00 -8.58 -11.28
CA GLU A 96 -18.41 -7.34 -11.78
C GLU A 96 -17.80 -6.52 -10.63
N ALA A 97 -18.56 -6.28 -9.56
CA ALA A 97 -18.07 -5.52 -8.41
C ALA A 97 -16.88 -6.20 -7.69
N GLN A 98 -16.80 -7.53 -7.69
CA GLN A 98 -15.64 -8.25 -7.17
C GLN A 98 -14.43 -8.08 -8.10
N ALA A 99 -14.65 -8.16 -9.40
CA ALA A 99 -13.61 -7.96 -10.41
C ALA A 99 -13.06 -6.52 -10.38
N ASP A 100 -13.92 -5.51 -10.24
CA ASP A 100 -13.54 -4.11 -10.09
C ASP A 100 -12.59 -3.90 -8.90
N ARG A 101 -12.94 -4.46 -7.72
CA ARG A 101 -12.06 -4.41 -6.55
C ARG A 101 -10.73 -5.13 -6.79
N MET A 102 -10.76 -6.27 -7.46
CA MET A 102 -9.56 -7.04 -7.80
C MET A 102 -8.65 -6.24 -8.74
N ALA A 103 -9.21 -5.55 -9.72
CA ALA A 103 -8.46 -4.72 -10.67
C ALA A 103 -7.70 -3.61 -9.93
N VAL A 104 -8.40 -2.79 -9.14
CA VAL A 104 -7.79 -1.69 -8.38
C VAL A 104 -6.73 -2.20 -7.39
N ASN A 105 -7.07 -3.24 -6.61
CA ASN A 105 -6.14 -3.81 -5.63
C ASN A 105 -4.87 -4.35 -6.30
N THR A 106 -5.00 -4.94 -7.49
CA THR A 106 -3.84 -5.45 -8.23
C THR A 106 -2.90 -4.32 -8.64
N VAL A 107 -3.40 -3.21 -9.13
CA VAL A 107 -2.55 -2.08 -9.51
C VAL A 107 -1.81 -1.53 -8.30
N VAL A 108 -2.50 -1.31 -7.18
CA VAL A 108 -1.91 -0.71 -5.97
C VAL A 108 -0.99 -1.69 -5.24
N GLN A 109 -1.53 -2.85 -4.82
CA GLN A 109 -0.78 -3.84 -4.04
C GLN A 109 0.27 -4.57 -4.88
N GLY A 110 -0.02 -4.81 -6.15
CA GLY A 110 0.96 -5.39 -7.08
C GLY A 110 2.14 -4.46 -7.32
N THR A 111 1.91 -3.15 -7.40
CA THR A 111 3.00 -2.15 -7.46
C THR A 111 3.83 -2.18 -6.18
N ALA A 112 3.20 -2.23 -5.00
CA ALA A 112 3.92 -2.37 -3.73
C ALA A 112 4.77 -3.65 -3.68
N ALA A 113 4.24 -4.78 -4.16
CA ALA A 113 4.98 -6.03 -4.26
C ALA A 113 6.15 -5.96 -5.27
N ASN A 114 6.03 -5.19 -6.34
CA ASN A 114 7.16 -4.94 -7.25
C ASN A 114 8.24 -4.09 -6.55
N ILE A 115 7.85 -3.06 -5.81
CA ILE A 115 8.77 -2.19 -5.07
C ILE A 115 9.62 -3.02 -4.10
N ILE A 116 8.98 -3.81 -3.24
CA ILE A 116 9.73 -4.60 -2.25
C ILE A 116 10.68 -5.61 -2.92
N LYS A 117 10.28 -6.22 -4.04
CA LYS A 117 11.16 -7.13 -4.79
C LYS A 117 12.37 -6.44 -5.39
N LEU A 118 12.19 -5.24 -5.94
CA LEU A 118 13.31 -4.44 -6.48
C LEU A 118 14.27 -4.03 -5.37
N VAL A 119 13.74 -3.64 -4.21
CA VAL A 119 14.52 -3.35 -3.01
C VAL A 119 15.30 -4.59 -2.54
N MET A 120 14.65 -5.75 -2.45
CA MET A 120 15.30 -7.01 -2.07
C MET A 120 16.45 -7.36 -3.01
N ILE A 121 16.26 -7.22 -4.32
CA ILE A 121 17.31 -7.48 -5.31
C ILE A 121 18.50 -6.54 -5.07
N LYS A 122 18.21 -5.24 -4.88
CA LYS A 122 19.23 -4.23 -4.64
C LYS A 122 20.03 -4.51 -3.36
N ILE A 123 19.34 -4.81 -2.27
CA ILE A 123 19.97 -5.19 -1.00
C ILE A 123 20.80 -6.47 -1.17
N TYR A 124 20.25 -7.49 -1.83
CA TYR A 124 20.97 -8.74 -2.05
C TYR A 124 22.29 -8.54 -2.80
N GLU A 125 22.31 -7.72 -3.86
CA GLU A 125 23.54 -7.40 -4.59
C GLU A 125 24.60 -6.73 -3.69
N GLU A 126 24.20 -5.95 -2.72
CA GLU A 126 25.10 -5.29 -1.78
C GLU A 126 25.64 -6.22 -0.67
N ILE A 127 24.86 -7.24 -0.27
CA ILE A 127 25.20 -8.09 0.89
C ILE A 127 25.68 -9.49 0.53
N LYS A 128 25.47 -9.99 -0.71
CA LYS A 128 25.72 -11.40 -1.12
C LYS A 128 27.12 -11.93 -0.80
N ASP A 129 28.14 -11.07 -0.76
CA ASP A 129 29.53 -11.43 -0.47
C ASP A 129 29.95 -11.09 0.98
N LYS A 130 29.02 -10.60 1.81
CA LYS A 130 29.26 -10.29 3.22
C LYS A 130 29.07 -11.56 4.07
N LYS A 131 29.76 -11.61 5.22
CA LYS A 131 29.70 -12.75 6.16
C LYS A 131 29.07 -12.38 7.50
N ASP A 132 28.59 -11.18 7.61
CA ASP A 132 28.10 -10.56 8.83
C ASP A 132 26.67 -10.06 8.74
N ILE A 133 26.00 -10.37 7.61
CA ILE A 133 24.58 -10.08 7.37
C ILE A 133 23.94 -11.09 6.43
N ASP A 134 22.74 -11.52 6.76
CA ASP A 134 21.87 -12.37 5.95
C ASP A 134 20.45 -11.81 5.91
N MET A 135 19.84 -11.71 4.71
CA MET A 135 18.41 -11.42 4.57
C MET A 135 17.63 -12.72 4.72
N ILE A 136 16.89 -12.86 5.83
CA ILE A 136 16.29 -14.14 6.22
C ILE A 136 14.79 -14.24 5.93
N LEU A 137 14.05 -13.13 5.93
CA LEU A 137 12.60 -13.18 5.78
C LEU A 137 12.04 -11.89 5.18
N GLN A 138 10.97 -12.04 4.39
CA GLN A 138 10.13 -10.94 3.90
C GLN A 138 8.69 -11.20 4.35
N VAL A 139 8.09 -10.23 5.06
CA VAL A 139 6.72 -10.28 5.57
C VAL A 139 6.01 -9.00 5.19
N HIS A 140 5.04 -9.06 4.27
CA HIS A 140 4.34 -7.90 3.73
C HIS A 140 5.30 -6.85 3.14
N ASP A 141 5.50 -5.74 3.83
CA ASP A 141 6.37 -4.61 3.51
C ASP A 141 7.63 -4.53 4.40
N GLU A 142 7.86 -5.56 5.21
CA GLU A 142 9.00 -5.67 6.11
C GLU A 142 10.05 -6.65 5.57
N LEU A 143 11.32 -6.33 5.75
CA LEU A 143 12.45 -7.21 5.52
C LEU A 143 13.19 -7.46 6.84
N ILE A 144 13.51 -8.73 7.13
CA ILE A 144 14.19 -9.14 8.35
C ILE A 144 15.57 -9.68 7.99
N PHE A 145 16.55 -9.21 8.74
CA PHE A 145 17.96 -9.55 8.57
C PHE A 145 18.52 -10.13 9.86
N GLU A 146 19.43 -11.08 9.73
CA GLU A 146 20.33 -11.49 10.81
C GLU A 146 21.67 -10.81 10.59
N VAL A 147 22.13 -10.10 11.60
CA VAL A 147 23.32 -9.24 11.51
C VAL A 147 24.20 -9.46 12.73
N LYS A 148 25.52 -9.56 12.54
CA LYS A 148 26.48 -9.58 13.68
C LYS A 148 26.39 -8.29 14.47
N ASN A 149 26.43 -8.41 15.80
CA ASN A 149 26.23 -7.27 16.72
C ASN A 149 27.10 -6.06 16.40
N GLU A 150 28.35 -6.28 16.02
CA GLU A 150 29.30 -5.22 15.67
C GLU A 150 28.96 -4.46 14.38
N SER A 151 28.14 -5.02 13.53
CA SER A 151 27.79 -4.46 12.21
C SER A 151 26.38 -3.87 12.15
N VAL A 152 25.60 -3.97 13.24
CA VAL A 152 24.17 -3.59 13.25
C VAL A 152 23.95 -2.13 12.88
N GLU A 153 24.64 -1.19 13.50
CA GLU A 153 24.45 0.25 13.24
C GLU A 153 24.81 0.64 11.79
N LYS A 154 25.80 -0.04 11.22
CA LYS A 154 26.21 0.16 9.84
C LYS A 154 25.11 -0.29 8.88
N TYR A 155 24.68 -1.54 9.01
CA TYR A 155 23.69 -2.11 8.08
C TYR A 155 22.31 -1.51 8.26
N LEU A 156 21.93 -1.09 9.45
CA LEU A 156 20.68 -0.37 9.67
C LEU A 156 20.59 0.87 8.76
N LYS A 157 21.64 1.67 8.72
CA LYS A 157 21.71 2.88 7.86
C LYS A 157 21.77 2.54 6.38
N GLU A 158 22.63 1.56 6.01
CA GLU A 158 22.81 1.16 4.61
C GLU A 158 21.50 0.60 4.02
N ILE A 159 20.78 -0.24 4.77
CA ILE A 159 19.52 -0.84 4.34
C ILE A 159 18.41 0.21 4.23
N ASP A 160 18.26 1.07 5.24
CA ASP A 160 17.27 2.15 5.20
C ASP A 160 17.50 3.06 3.98
N GLU A 161 18.76 3.43 3.70
CA GLU A 161 19.11 4.21 2.51
C GLU A 161 18.76 3.48 1.20
N ILE A 162 19.06 2.19 1.10
CA ILE A 162 18.73 1.41 -0.09
C ILE A 162 17.21 1.33 -0.27
N MET A 163 16.45 1.05 0.81
CA MET A 163 15.00 0.98 0.77
C MET A 163 14.37 2.30 0.33
N GLU A 164 14.88 3.43 0.81
CA GLU A 164 14.35 4.75 0.46
C GLU A 164 14.75 5.21 -0.95
N LYS A 165 15.97 4.88 -1.40
CA LYS A 165 16.57 5.40 -2.64
C LYS A 165 16.46 4.47 -3.84
N THR A 166 16.08 3.21 -3.65
CA THR A 166 15.97 2.24 -4.77
C THR A 166 15.00 2.71 -5.84
N LEU A 167 13.96 3.42 -5.44
CA LEU A 167 12.95 3.96 -6.35
C LEU A 167 12.64 5.42 -5.98
N GLU A 168 12.80 6.29 -6.96
CA GLU A 168 12.45 7.70 -6.82
C GLU A 168 11.07 7.99 -7.41
N PHE A 169 10.16 8.50 -6.58
CA PHE A 169 8.87 9.01 -7.01
C PHE A 169 8.91 10.53 -7.02
N LYS A 170 8.45 11.13 -8.10
CA LYS A 170 8.50 12.59 -8.31
C LYS A 170 7.85 13.41 -7.19
N HIS A 171 6.80 12.87 -6.54
CA HIS A 171 5.97 13.62 -5.59
C HIS A 171 5.77 12.90 -4.25
N VAL A 172 6.32 11.70 -4.09
CA VAL A 172 6.16 10.89 -2.88
C VAL A 172 7.53 10.36 -2.49
N ARG A 173 7.89 10.52 -1.23
CA ARG A 173 9.10 9.92 -0.66
C ARG A 173 8.74 8.58 -0.02
N LEU A 174 9.50 7.55 -0.34
CA LEU A 174 9.49 6.31 0.45
C LEU A 174 10.28 6.56 1.73
N VAL A 175 9.78 6.04 2.83
CA VAL A 175 10.45 6.12 4.13
C VAL A 175 10.54 4.71 4.70
N ALA A 176 11.75 4.29 5.04
CA ALA A 176 12.03 3.09 5.79
C ALA A 176 12.31 3.43 7.25
N ASN A 177 11.97 2.54 8.16
CA ASN A 177 12.26 2.67 9.58
C ASN A 177 12.81 1.34 10.07
N GLY A 178 14.09 1.29 10.36
CA GLY A 178 14.72 0.10 10.90
C GLY A 178 14.55 -0.01 12.41
N ASN A 179 14.30 -1.22 12.90
CA ASN A 179 14.26 -1.59 14.31
C ASN A 179 15.27 -2.70 14.58
N VAL A 180 15.84 -2.71 15.78
CA VAL A 180 16.82 -3.71 16.21
C VAL A 180 16.30 -4.45 17.44
N GLY A 181 16.42 -5.78 17.45
CA GLY A 181 16.03 -6.63 18.54
C GLY A 181 16.84 -7.93 18.52
N LYS A 182 16.85 -8.66 19.62
CA LYS A 182 17.52 -9.97 19.73
C LYS A 182 16.72 -11.12 19.10
N ASN A 183 15.47 -10.88 18.85
CA ASN A 183 14.53 -11.81 18.21
C ASN A 183 13.38 -11.04 17.57
N TRP A 184 12.64 -11.67 16.66
CA TRP A 184 11.55 -11.04 15.93
C TRP A 184 10.45 -10.45 16.83
N GLY A 185 10.20 -11.02 17.99
CA GLY A 185 9.18 -10.52 18.94
C GLY A 185 9.52 -9.14 19.52
N GLU A 186 10.79 -8.76 19.52
CA GLU A 186 11.27 -7.46 20.00
C GLU A 186 11.24 -6.34 18.93
N LEU A 187 11.00 -6.69 17.65
CA LEU A 187 10.99 -5.74 16.53
C LEU A 187 9.65 -4.97 16.38
N LYS A 188 8.67 -5.18 17.27
CA LYS A 188 7.33 -4.59 17.20
C LYS A 188 7.19 -3.33 18.06
#